data_a6be4412a56750c2413a6e0c7449a8a3
#
_entry.id   a6be4412a56750c2413a6e0c7449a8a3
#
_cell.length_a   1.000
_cell.length_b   1.000
_cell.length_c   1.000
_cell.angle_alpha   90.00
_cell.angle_beta   90.00
_cell.angle_gamma   90.00
#
_symmetry.space_group_name_H-M   'P 1'
#
loop_
_entity.id
_entity.type
_entity.pdbx_description
1 polymer ?
#
loop_
_entity_poly.entity_id
_entity_poly.type
_entity_poly.pdbx_seq_one_letter_code
_entity_poly.pdbx_strand_id
1 'polypeptide(L)'
;MFINQKVSLEDILGKDYIGALCAANSAFGMMDAEEAAKIASEKIDFYSEEVQKKNDELLSSVGKQIAPVFTSDTKGAGTNAYMKAASDRMSPVTGFANYRLGEDGKLYLTGKSEHYHTPLGHRFNGYRLIDNARRLGILNATHNNTRGYVTRLMEKRLVQSANGIEWEDEGATAKVLASTEPKVLNRVINLETGSLSCEAAFKMMLARFYKLDATFAEPKYHGKTPVFFVIGDKNGGVEGNYHGTTVLLQTFRGLWPEFRDAAEENGL
;
A
#
# COMPACT_ATOMS: atom_id res chain seq x y z
N MET A 1 18.76 -11.82 -8.69
CA MET A 1 19.43 -10.59 -9.11
C MET A 1 18.36 -9.54 -9.35
N PHE A 2 18.44 -8.39 -8.69
CA PHE A 2 17.50 -7.29 -8.93
C PHE A 2 17.90 -6.54 -10.19
N ILE A 3 16.92 -6.15 -11.01
CA ILE A 3 17.19 -5.26 -12.13
C ILE A 3 17.36 -3.85 -11.54
N ASN A 4 18.56 -3.27 -11.71
CA ASN A 4 18.79 -1.90 -11.27
C ASN A 4 18.12 -0.92 -12.23
N GLN A 5 17.49 0.10 -11.67
CA GLN A 5 16.97 1.24 -12.40
C GLN A 5 17.53 2.53 -11.79
N LYS A 6 17.81 3.48 -12.65
CA LYS A 6 18.30 4.79 -12.28
C LYS A 6 17.29 5.85 -12.68
N VAL A 7 16.60 6.42 -11.69
CA VAL A 7 15.38 7.21 -11.90
C VAL A 7 15.45 8.51 -11.12
N SER A 8 14.90 9.59 -11.71
CA SER A 8 14.70 10.89 -11.05
C SER A 8 13.22 11.21 -10.90
N LEU A 9 12.89 12.27 -10.15
CA LEU A 9 11.53 12.80 -10.11
C LEU A 9 11.08 13.30 -11.48
N GLU A 10 11.99 13.89 -12.25
CA GLU A 10 11.70 14.37 -13.62
C GLU A 10 11.29 13.21 -14.55
N ASP A 11 11.97 12.04 -14.45
CA ASP A 11 11.60 10.87 -15.26
C ASP A 11 10.19 10.36 -14.92
N ILE A 12 9.83 10.42 -13.64
CA ILE A 12 8.53 9.91 -13.16
C ILE A 12 7.40 10.89 -13.46
N LEU A 13 7.62 12.18 -13.18
CA LEU A 13 6.56 13.20 -13.18
C LEU A 13 6.48 14.00 -14.48
N GLY A 14 7.53 13.96 -15.30
CA GLY A 14 7.62 14.67 -16.57
C GLY A 14 8.08 16.10 -16.43
N LYS A 15 8.69 16.61 -17.52
CA LYS A 15 9.34 17.94 -17.58
C LYS A 15 8.37 19.10 -17.33
N ASP A 16 7.15 18.99 -17.86
CA ASP A 16 6.15 20.07 -17.74
C ASP A 16 5.74 20.28 -16.27
N TYR A 17 5.49 19.20 -15.55
CA TYR A 17 5.18 19.29 -14.12
C TYR A 17 6.36 19.82 -13.31
N ILE A 18 7.58 19.34 -13.58
CA ILE A 18 8.79 19.81 -12.90
C ILE A 18 9.05 21.27 -13.23
N GLY A 19 8.87 21.72 -14.47
CA GLY A 19 8.99 23.12 -14.85
C GLY A 19 8.04 24.04 -14.06
N ALA A 20 6.76 23.65 -13.96
CA ALA A 20 5.77 24.38 -13.16
C ALA A 20 6.13 24.39 -11.67
N LEU A 21 6.66 23.27 -11.15
CA LEU A 21 7.09 23.15 -9.76
C LEU A 21 8.29 24.06 -9.44
N CYS A 22 9.29 24.11 -10.33
CA CYS A 22 10.46 24.99 -10.19
C CYS A 22 10.05 26.46 -10.18
N ALA A 23 9.16 26.87 -11.10
CA ALA A 23 8.63 28.21 -11.15
C ALA A 23 7.87 28.59 -9.87
N ALA A 24 7.06 27.65 -9.33
CA ALA A 24 6.32 27.87 -8.08
C ALA A 24 7.26 28.04 -6.87
N ASN A 25 8.29 27.19 -6.72
CA ASN A 25 9.28 27.33 -5.65
C ASN A 25 9.98 28.67 -5.69
N SER A 26 10.37 29.14 -6.89
CA SER A 26 10.98 30.46 -7.08
C SER A 26 10.00 31.58 -6.73
N ALA A 27 8.75 31.49 -7.17
CA ALA A 27 7.72 32.49 -6.88
C ALA A 27 7.39 32.61 -5.37
N PHE A 28 7.50 31.50 -4.62
CA PHE A 28 7.34 31.50 -3.17
C PHE A 28 8.59 31.95 -2.42
N GLY A 29 9.74 32.15 -3.12
CA GLY A 29 11.02 32.47 -2.49
C GLY A 29 11.58 31.34 -1.61
N MET A 30 11.15 30.09 -1.84
CA MET A 30 11.60 28.94 -1.06
C MET A 30 12.96 28.41 -1.52
N MET A 31 13.20 28.37 -2.82
CA MET A 31 14.48 28.08 -3.46
C MET A 31 14.47 28.63 -4.90
N ASP A 32 15.63 28.82 -5.49
CA ASP A 32 15.68 29.22 -6.89
C ASP A 32 15.30 28.06 -7.84
N ALA A 33 14.95 28.41 -9.08
CA ALA A 33 14.49 27.45 -10.05
C ALA A 33 15.59 26.45 -10.47
N GLU A 34 16.85 26.84 -10.45
CA GLU A 34 17.97 25.99 -10.80
C GLU A 34 18.23 24.94 -9.71
N GLU A 35 18.21 25.35 -8.43
CA GLU A 35 18.30 24.42 -7.30
C GLU A 35 17.14 23.41 -7.33
N ALA A 36 15.90 23.87 -7.55
CA ALA A 36 14.75 23.00 -7.66
C ALA A 36 14.89 21.98 -8.81
N ALA A 37 15.35 22.42 -9.97
CA ALA A 37 15.59 21.55 -11.12
C ALA A 37 16.68 20.52 -10.84
N LYS A 38 17.77 20.90 -10.17
CA LYS A 38 18.84 19.99 -9.76
C LYS A 38 18.33 18.89 -8.83
N ILE A 39 17.48 19.22 -7.85
CA ILE A 39 16.87 18.24 -6.96
C ILE A 39 15.95 17.30 -7.74
N ALA A 40 15.12 17.82 -8.64
CA ALA A 40 14.19 17.05 -9.43
C ALA A 40 14.86 16.11 -10.42
N SER A 41 16.00 16.48 -10.96
CA SER A 41 16.78 15.69 -11.94
C SER A 41 17.80 14.73 -11.30
N GLU A 42 17.93 14.72 -9.97
CA GLU A 42 18.84 13.81 -9.28
C GLU A 42 18.48 12.36 -9.59
N LYS A 43 19.40 11.64 -10.25
CA LYS A 43 19.21 10.23 -10.61
C LYS A 43 19.56 9.32 -9.42
N ILE A 44 18.62 8.50 -9.01
CA ILE A 44 18.76 7.57 -7.90
C ILE A 44 18.85 6.15 -8.41
N ASP A 45 19.93 5.47 -8.07
CA ASP A 45 20.12 4.03 -8.30
C ASP A 45 19.30 3.23 -7.29
N PHE A 46 18.32 2.44 -7.76
CA PHE A 46 17.45 1.68 -6.87
C PHE A 46 18.17 0.50 -6.22
N TYR A 47 18.91 -0.26 -7.01
CA TYR A 47 19.63 -1.47 -6.59
C TYR A 47 21.05 -1.44 -7.13
N SER A 48 21.88 -0.53 -6.62
CA SER A 48 23.31 -0.46 -6.99
C SER A 48 24.03 -1.77 -6.68
N GLU A 49 25.16 -2.01 -7.33
CA GLU A 49 26.01 -3.20 -7.08
C GLU A 49 26.40 -3.32 -5.60
N GLU A 50 26.68 -2.19 -4.94
CA GLU A 50 27.00 -2.15 -3.52
C GLU A 50 25.82 -2.68 -2.67
N VAL A 51 24.59 -2.25 -2.97
CA VAL A 51 23.38 -2.72 -2.29
C VAL A 51 23.16 -4.20 -2.50
N GLN A 52 23.35 -4.69 -3.74
CA GLN A 52 23.19 -6.12 -4.06
C GLN A 52 24.25 -6.96 -3.34
N LYS A 53 25.50 -6.54 -3.39
CA LYS A 53 26.60 -7.21 -2.68
C LYS A 53 26.33 -7.28 -1.17
N LYS A 54 25.89 -6.17 -0.56
CA LYS A 54 25.56 -6.15 0.86
C LYS A 54 24.39 -7.06 1.21
N ASN A 55 23.38 -7.12 0.34
CA ASN A 55 22.24 -8.03 0.50
C ASN A 55 22.69 -9.51 0.51
N ASP A 56 23.60 -9.89 -0.40
CA ASP A 56 24.13 -11.26 -0.50
C ASP A 56 25.01 -11.62 0.69
N GLU A 57 25.85 -10.70 1.16
CA GLU A 57 26.67 -10.88 2.36
C GLU A 57 25.81 -11.16 3.60
N LEU A 58 24.72 -10.41 3.78
CA LEU A 58 23.84 -10.54 4.94
C LEU A 58 23.09 -11.88 4.96
N LEU A 59 22.82 -12.49 3.82
CA LEU A 59 22.11 -13.78 3.74
C LEU A 59 22.77 -14.87 4.58
N SER A 60 24.10 -14.92 4.57
CA SER A 60 24.87 -15.89 5.36
C SER A 60 24.81 -15.67 6.87
N SER A 61 24.32 -14.52 7.30
CA SER A 61 24.22 -14.10 8.70
C SER A 61 22.81 -14.23 9.28
N VAL A 62 21.83 -14.64 8.48
CA VAL A 62 20.46 -14.85 8.94
C VAL A 62 20.42 -15.88 10.08
N GLY A 63 19.72 -15.54 11.16
CA GLY A 63 19.64 -16.33 12.40
C GLY A 63 20.82 -16.16 13.36
N LYS A 64 21.91 -15.50 12.94
CA LYS A 64 23.06 -15.24 13.80
C LYS A 64 22.90 -13.91 14.55
N GLN A 65 23.48 -13.84 15.72
CA GLN A 65 23.62 -12.58 16.45
C GLN A 65 24.74 -11.75 15.81
N ILE A 66 24.42 -10.56 15.33
CA ILE A 66 25.33 -9.65 14.65
C ILE A 66 25.48 -8.30 15.37
N ALA A 67 24.68 -8.08 16.42
CA ALA A 67 24.71 -6.89 17.25
C ALA A 67 24.45 -7.23 18.72
N PRO A 68 24.74 -6.32 19.67
CA PRO A 68 24.32 -6.47 21.05
C PRO A 68 22.80 -6.59 21.19
N VAL A 69 22.38 -7.32 22.23
CA VAL A 69 20.96 -7.39 22.61
C VAL A 69 20.52 -6.01 23.11
N PHE A 70 19.40 -5.53 22.59
CA PHE A 70 18.72 -4.37 23.15
C PHE A 70 17.73 -4.83 24.22
N THR A 71 17.86 -4.29 25.41
CA THR A 71 16.94 -4.57 26.53
C THR A 71 16.20 -3.31 26.93
N SER A 72 14.88 -3.42 27.08
CA SER A 72 14.02 -2.34 27.56
C SER A 72 13.02 -2.87 28.58
N ASP A 73 12.69 -2.05 29.56
CA ASP A 73 11.61 -2.28 30.51
C ASP A 73 10.25 -1.81 30.00
N THR A 74 10.23 -1.14 28.84
CA THR A 74 9.01 -0.65 28.20
C THR A 74 8.16 -1.81 27.72
N LYS A 75 7.00 -2.02 28.35
CA LYS A 75 6.07 -3.10 28.00
C LYS A 75 4.98 -2.67 27.02
N GLY A 76 4.85 -1.38 26.76
CA GLY A 76 3.75 -0.84 25.95
C GLY A 76 2.41 -0.90 26.69
N ALA A 77 1.33 -0.62 25.94
CA ALA A 77 -0.04 -0.60 26.44
C ALA A 77 -1.01 -1.24 25.44
N GLY A 78 -0.57 -2.28 24.76
CA GLY A 78 -1.42 -3.03 23.81
C GLY A 78 -2.50 -3.84 24.54
N THR A 79 -3.48 -4.32 23.77
CA THR A 79 -4.48 -5.25 24.29
C THR A 79 -3.83 -6.56 24.73
N ASN A 80 -4.50 -7.33 25.59
CA ASN A 80 -3.99 -8.63 26.02
C ASN A 80 -3.70 -9.59 24.85
N ALA A 81 -4.48 -9.51 23.77
CA ALA A 81 -4.25 -10.32 22.58
C ALA A 81 -2.93 -9.93 21.88
N TYR A 82 -2.67 -8.64 21.69
CA TYR A 82 -1.40 -8.16 21.14
C TYR A 82 -0.21 -8.45 22.04
N MET A 83 -0.38 -8.28 23.34
CA MET A 83 0.68 -8.59 24.32
C MET A 83 1.08 -10.07 24.28
N LYS A 84 0.13 -10.98 24.12
CA LYS A 84 0.40 -12.42 23.97
C LYS A 84 1.06 -12.77 22.64
N ALA A 85 0.74 -12.04 21.57
CA ALA A 85 1.28 -12.26 20.24
C ALA A 85 2.63 -11.59 20.01
N ALA A 86 2.99 -10.61 20.83
CA ALA A 86 4.24 -9.87 20.69
C ALA A 86 5.45 -10.79 20.92
N SER A 87 6.47 -10.58 20.09
CA SER A 87 7.77 -11.21 20.27
C SER A 87 8.84 -10.12 20.38
N ASP A 88 9.21 -9.78 21.58
CA ASP A 88 10.22 -8.75 21.88
C ASP A 88 11.54 -9.08 21.16
N ARG A 89 11.90 -10.38 21.07
CA ARG A 89 13.13 -10.82 20.40
C ARG A 89 13.17 -10.45 18.91
N MET A 90 12.01 -10.54 18.25
CA MET A 90 11.89 -10.29 16.82
C MET A 90 11.50 -8.85 16.50
N SER A 91 11.25 -8.01 17.52
CA SER A 91 10.92 -6.60 17.32
C SER A 91 12.07 -5.88 16.63
N PRO A 92 11.80 -5.13 15.55
CA PRO A 92 12.88 -4.58 14.72
C PRO A 92 13.51 -3.34 15.37
N VAL A 93 14.82 -3.40 15.59
CA VAL A 93 15.63 -2.22 15.94
C VAL A 93 15.96 -1.39 14.69
N THR A 94 16.31 -2.09 13.59
CA THR A 94 16.62 -1.49 12.29
C THR A 94 16.58 -2.56 11.20
N GLY A 95 16.80 -2.18 9.94
CA GLY A 95 16.85 -3.12 8.84
C GLY A 95 17.64 -2.64 7.64
N PHE A 96 17.83 -3.57 6.69
CA PHE A 96 18.41 -3.34 5.38
C PHE A 96 17.74 -4.27 4.37
N ALA A 97 17.23 -3.75 3.27
CA ALA A 97 16.44 -4.52 2.30
C ALA A 97 15.36 -5.35 3.00
N ASN A 98 15.34 -6.66 2.80
CA ASN A 98 14.41 -7.59 3.44
C ASN A 98 14.96 -8.19 4.76
N TYR A 99 16.04 -7.66 5.28
CA TYR A 99 16.59 -8.06 6.58
C TYR A 99 16.20 -7.07 7.66
N ARG A 100 16.00 -7.58 8.85
CA ARG A 100 15.82 -6.77 10.05
C ARG A 100 16.68 -7.30 11.19
N LEU A 101 17.18 -6.41 11.99
CA LEU A 101 17.84 -6.73 13.25
C LEU A 101 16.77 -6.72 14.35
N GLY A 102 16.60 -7.85 15.04
CA GLY A 102 15.72 -7.93 16.21
C GLY A 102 16.34 -7.33 17.46
N GLU A 103 15.52 -7.08 18.48
CA GLU A 103 16.01 -6.63 19.80
C GLU A 103 16.96 -7.65 20.45
N ASP A 104 16.85 -8.93 20.09
CA ASP A 104 17.81 -9.98 20.51
C ASP A 104 19.17 -9.92 19.79
N GLY A 105 19.40 -8.92 18.96
CA GLY A 105 20.64 -8.73 18.21
C GLY A 105 20.82 -9.68 17.04
N LYS A 106 19.82 -10.51 16.70
CA LYS A 106 19.89 -11.44 15.58
C LYS A 106 19.35 -10.83 14.31
N LEU A 107 19.92 -11.31 13.19
CA LEU A 107 19.46 -10.96 11.85
C LEU A 107 18.33 -11.89 11.41
N TYR A 108 17.21 -11.30 11.00
CA TYR A 108 16.04 -12.00 10.48
C TYR A 108 15.79 -11.63 9.00
N LEU A 109 15.48 -12.64 8.18
CA LEU A 109 14.91 -12.41 6.86
C LEU A 109 13.40 -12.23 7.01
N THR A 110 12.86 -11.17 6.39
CA THR A 110 11.42 -10.90 6.42
C THR A 110 10.87 -10.66 5.02
N GLY A 111 9.74 -11.27 4.71
CA GLY A 111 8.96 -10.97 3.50
C GLY A 111 7.87 -9.93 3.73
N LYS A 112 7.82 -9.30 4.92
CA LYS A 112 6.76 -8.41 5.34
C LYS A 112 7.34 -7.10 5.84
N SER A 113 7.38 -6.09 4.97
CA SER A 113 7.97 -4.79 5.27
C SER A 113 6.98 -3.63 5.25
N GLU A 114 5.78 -3.83 4.73
CA GLU A 114 4.74 -2.80 4.62
C GLU A 114 4.28 -2.27 5.98
N HIS A 115 4.20 -3.11 7.00
CA HIS A 115 3.83 -2.71 8.35
C HIS A 115 4.93 -1.91 9.08
N TYR A 116 6.12 -1.84 8.51
CA TYR A 116 7.23 -1.03 9.02
C TYR A 116 7.42 0.27 8.24
N HIS A 117 6.45 0.62 7.38
CA HIS A 117 6.52 1.77 6.47
C HIS A 117 7.72 1.71 5.50
N THR A 118 8.14 0.50 5.16
CA THR A 118 9.24 0.22 4.23
C THR A 118 8.83 -0.79 3.16
N PRO A 119 7.78 -0.51 2.35
CA PRO A 119 7.18 -1.50 1.46
C PRO A 119 8.14 -2.04 0.39
N LEU A 120 9.20 -1.30 0.07
CA LEU A 120 10.26 -1.70 -0.86
C LEU A 120 11.54 -2.17 -0.15
N GLY A 121 11.45 -2.49 1.14
CA GLY A 121 12.57 -2.88 1.98
C GLY A 121 13.17 -1.73 2.78
N HIS A 122 13.87 -2.09 3.85
CA HIS A 122 14.56 -1.11 4.70
C HIS A 122 15.69 -0.43 3.95
N ARG A 123 15.82 0.89 4.08
CA ARG A 123 16.86 1.71 3.42
C ARG A 123 16.89 1.56 1.90
N PHE A 124 15.74 1.30 1.28
CA PHE A 124 15.67 1.30 -0.17
C PHE A 124 16.08 2.67 -0.72
N ASN A 125 17.07 2.68 -1.62
CA ASN A 125 17.63 3.94 -2.13
C ASN A 125 16.58 4.86 -2.75
N GLY A 126 15.54 4.29 -3.39
CA GLY A 126 14.45 5.04 -4.00
C GLY A 126 13.65 5.91 -3.02
N TYR A 127 13.76 5.72 -1.69
CA TYR A 127 13.16 6.64 -0.72
C TYR A 127 13.76 8.05 -0.78
N ARG A 128 14.96 8.20 -1.34
CA ARG A 128 15.54 9.50 -1.65
C ARG A 128 14.64 10.35 -2.57
N LEU A 129 13.89 9.71 -3.48
CA LEU A 129 12.90 10.43 -4.30
C LEU A 129 11.78 11.04 -3.46
N ILE A 130 11.36 10.38 -2.38
CA ILE A 130 10.36 10.90 -1.44
C ILE A 130 10.92 12.10 -0.68
N ASP A 131 12.18 12.04 -0.26
CA ASP A 131 12.83 13.16 0.42
C ASP A 131 13.01 14.36 -0.53
N ASN A 132 13.38 14.10 -1.77
CA ASN A 132 13.44 15.14 -2.82
C ASN A 132 12.06 15.74 -3.10
N ALA A 133 11.01 14.91 -3.17
CA ALA A 133 9.65 15.39 -3.33
C ALA A 133 9.20 16.29 -2.15
N ARG A 134 9.54 15.92 -0.92
CA ARG A 134 9.27 16.76 0.27
C ARG A 134 10.00 18.10 0.21
N ARG A 135 11.28 18.10 -0.15
CA ARG A 135 12.09 19.34 -0.32
C ARG A 135 11.48 20.28 -1.35
N LEU A 136 10.93 19.72 -2.42
CA LEU A 136 10.30 20.48 -3.50
C LEU A 136 8.84 20.87 -3.21
N GLY A 137 8.26 20.45 -2.08
CA GLY A 137 6.86 20.72 -1.74
C GLY A 137 5.86 19.99 -2.61
N ILE A 138 6.22 18.84 -3.19
CA ILE A 138 5.29 18.03 -3.99
C ILE A 138 4.22 17.43 -3.09
N LEU A 139 2.96 17.70 -3.41
CA LEU A 139 1.80 17.24 -2.67
C LEU A 139 1.20 15.98 -3.30
N ASN A 140 0.78 15.05 -2.45
CA ASN A 140 -0.08 13.94 -2.84
C ASN A 140 -1.53 14.23 -2.41
N ALA A 141 -2.23 15.06 -3.21
CA ALA A 141 -3.60 15.43 -2.92
C ALA A 141 -4.56 14.34 -3.43
N THR A 142 -5.18 13.61 -2.51
CA THR A 142 -6.06 12.47 -2.77
C THR A 142 -7.55 12.79 -2.67
N HIS A 143 -7.90 13.97 -2.13
CA HIS A 143 -9.29 14.39 -1.95
C HIS A 143 -10.04 14.49 -3.31
N ASN A 144 -11.31 14.12 -3.32
CA ASN A 144 -12.12 14.05 -4.55
C ASN A 144 -12.13 15.34 -5.37
N ASN A 145 -12.22 16.50 -4.69
CA ASN A 145 -12.30 17.80 -5.35
C ASN A 145 -10.94 18.40 -5.73
N THR A 146 -9.86 17.90 -5.14
CA THR A 146 -8.50 18.45 -5.29
C THR A 146 -7.48 17.39 -5.65
N ARG A 147 -7.91 16.39 -6.42
CA ARG A 147 -7.08 15.27 -6.86
C ARG A 147 -5.87 15.77 -7.64
N GLY A 148 -4.70 15.70 -7.02
CA GLY A 148 -3.45 16.26 -7.55
C GLY A 148 -2.89 15.48 -8.73
N TYR A 149 -1.93 16.08 -9.42
CA TYR A 149 -1.28 15.48 -10.60
C TYR A 149 -0.62 14.14 -10.26
N VAL A 150 0.13 14.05 -9.14
CA VAL A 150 0.82 12.83 -8.70
C VAL A 150 -0.18 11.69 -8.49
N THR A 151 -1.31 11.95 -7.85
CA THR A 151 -2.36 10.96 -7.63
C THR A 151 -2.96 10.49 -8.95
N ARG A 152 -3.31 11.40 -9.86
CA ARG A 152 -3.86 11.05 -11.18
C ARG A 152 -2.87 10.26 -12.03
N LEU A 153 -1.59 10.61 -11.97
CA LEU A 153 -0.54 9.87 -12.67
C LEU A 153 -0.39 8.45 -12.11
N MET A 154 -0.37 8.29 -10.78
CA MET A 154 -0.33 6.97 -10.13
C MET A 154 -1.53 6.11 -10.57
N GLU A 155 -2.73 6.64 -10.56
CA GLU A 155 -3.94 5.93 -10.98
C GLU A 155 -3.85 5.47 -12.44
N LYS A 156 -3.38 6.35 -13.33
CA LYS A 156 -3.14 6.03 -14.73
C LYS A 156 -2.13 4.88 -14.87
N ARG A 157 -0.99 4.95 -14.17
CA ARG A 157 0.04 3.91 -14.21
C ARG A 157 -0.44 2.56 -13.67
N LEU A 158 -1.28 2.57 -12.61
CA LEU A 158 -1.90 1.36 -12.08
C LEU A 158 -2.84 0.71 -13.11
N VAL A 159 -3.66 1.50 -13.80
CA VAL A 159 -4.52 0.99 -14.88
C VAL A 159 -3.68 0.43 -16.04
N GLN A 160 -2.64 1.13 -16.46
CA GLN A 160 -1.73 0.66 -17.50
C GLN A 160 -1.09 -0.68 -17.12
N SER A 161 -0.49 -0.76 -15.92
CA SER A 161 0.17 -1.98 -15.43
C SER A 161 -0.81 -3.15 -15.29
N ALA A 162 -2.03 -2.91 -14.79
CA ALA A 162 -3.05 -3.94 -14.63
C ALA A 162 -3.56 -4.52 -15.97
N ASN A 163 -3.40 -3.78 -17.07
CA ASN A 163 -3.81 -4.20 -18.42
C ASN A 163 -2.63 -4.51 -19.35
N GLY A 164 -1.38 -4.53 -18.83
CA GLY A 164 -0.18 -4.81 -19.62
C GLY A 164 0.11 -3.78 -20.71
N ILE A 165 -0.20 -2.49 -20.43
CA ILE A 165 -0.01 -1.37 -21.36
C ILE A 165 1.30 -0.67 -21.03
N GLU A 166 2.12 -0.42 -22.03
CA GLU A 166 3.33 0.40 -21.90
C GLU A 166 2.97 1.84 -21.51
N TRP A 167 3.82 2.47 -20.72
CA TRP A 167 3.51 3.76 -20.13
C TRP A 167 3.37 4.91 -21.13
N GLU A 168 4.00 4.78 -22.29
CA GLU A 168 3.99 5.75 -23.37
C GLU A 168 2.84 5.52 -24.37
N ASP A 169 2.13 4.37 -24.29
CA ASP A 169 1.00 4.07 -25.17
C ASP A 169 -0.28 4.75 -24.69
N GLU A 170 -0.41 6.03 -25.07
CA GLU A 170 -1.60 6.83 -24.78
C GLU A 170 -2.85 6.32 -25.51
N GLY A 171 -2.69 5.72 -26.69
CA GLY A 171 -3.80 5.19 -27.47
C GLY A 171 -4.45 3.98 -26.80
N ALA A 172 -3.65 2.99 -26.40
CA ALA A 172 -4.15 1.84 -25.65
C ALA A 172 -4.70 2.27 -24.28
N THR A 173 -4.05 3.23 -23.60
CA THR A 173 -4.54 3.79 -22.34
C THR A 173 -5.92 4.41 -22.48
N ALA A 174 -6.14 5.27 -23.47
CA ALA A 174 -7.43 5.90 -23.74
C ALA A 174 -8.52 4.86 -24.04
N LYS A 175 -8.19 3.83 -24.82
CA LYS A 175 -9.10 2.72 -25.13
C LYS A 175 -9.55 1.97 -23.86
N VAL A 176 -8.62 1.63 -22.97
CA VAL A 176 -8.95 0.95 -21.71
C VAL A 176 -9.77 1.83 -20.80
N LEU A 177 -9.40 3.11 -20.64
CA LEU A 177 -10.15 4.07 -19.81
C LEU A 177 -11.59 4.29 -20.31
N ALA A 178 -11.84 4.19 -21.61
CA ALA A 178 -13.17 4.31 -22.21
C ALA A 178 -13.95 2.98 -22.25
N SER A 179 -13.33 1.86 -21.91
CA SER A 179 -13.96 0.55 -22.00
C SER A 179 -15.11 0.39 -21.01
N THR A 180 -16.22 -0.17 -21.49
CA THR A 180 -17.36 -0.64 -20.68
C THR A 180 -17.42 -2.16 -20.60
N GLU A 181 -16.44 -2.84 -21.16
CA GLU A 181 -16.39 -4.29 -21.17
C GLU A 181 -16.20 -4.86 -19.75
N PRO A 182 -16.88 -5.97 -19.42
CA PRO A 182 -16.73 -6.63 -18.14
C PRO A 182 -15.29 -7.16 -17.98
N LYS A 183 -14.78 -7.10 -16.76
CA LYS A 183 -13.43 -7.55 -16.37
C LYS A 183 -12.27 -6.67 -16.84
N VAL A 184 -12.51 -5.55 -17.48
CA VAL A 184 -11.46 -4.55 -17.76
C VAL A 184 -11.25 -3.70 -16.53
N LEU A 185 -10.02 -3.67 -16.02
CA LEU A 185 -9.63 -2.89 -14.83
C LEU A 185 -9.27 -1.45 -15.26
N ASN A 186 -10.29 -0.62 -15.45
CA ASN A 186 -10.17 0.70 -16.05
C ASN A 186 -10.31 1.88 -15.06
N ARG A 187 -10.43 1.61 -13.76
CA ARG A 187 -10.53 2.64 -12.70
C ARG A 187 -9.81 2.21 -11.45
N VAL A 188 -9.38 3.19 -10.66
CA VAL A 188 -8.75 3.03 -9.35
C VAL A 188 -9.56 3.79 -8.32
N ILE A 189 -9.81 3.16 -7.18
CA ILE A 189 -10.29 3.81 -5.97
C ILE A 189 -9.12 3.83 -5.00
N ASN A 190 -8.64 5.04 -4.70
CA ASN A 190 -7.53 5.25 -3.79
C ASN A 190 -8.06 5.46 -2.36
N LEU A 191 -7.74 4.54 -1.47
CA LEU A 191 -8.20 4.53 -0.08
C LEU A 191 -7.00 4.40 0.87
N GLU A 192 -7.17 4.85 2.11
CA GLU A 192 -6.05 5.01 3.07
C GLU A 192 -5.48 3.68 3.55
N THR A 193 -6.28 2.62 3.60
CA THR A 193 -5.84 1.33 4.15
C THR A 193 -6.41 0.13 3.37
N GLY A 194 -5.75 -1.02 3.51
CA GLY A 194 -6.27 -2.28 2.98
C GLY A 194 -7.64 -2.64 3.57
N SER A 195 -7.91 -2.33 4.83
CA SER A 195 -9.21 -2.58 5.46
C SER A 195 -10.32 -1.76 4.81
N LEU A 196 -10.12 -0.47 4.59
CA LEU A 196 -11.07 0.37 3.85
C LEU A 196 -11.27 -0.09 2.41
N SER A 197 -10.20 -0.58 1.77
CA SER A 197 -10.30 -1.17 0.43
C SER A 197 -11.17 -2.42 0.41
N CYS A 198 -11.07 -3.27 1.43
CA CYS A 198 -11.93 -4.43 1.60
C CYS A 198 -13.40 -4.05 1.85
N GLU A 199 -13.65 -3.04 2.69
CA GLU A 199 -15.01 -2.52 2.93
C GLU A 199 -15.65 -1.93 1.67
N ALA A 200 -14.87 -1.15 0.90
CA ALA A 200 -15.32 -0.64 -0.38
C ALA A 200 -15.63 -1.75 -1.39
N ALA A 201 -14.76 -2.76 -1.49
CA ALA A 201 -14.97 -3.92 -2.34
C ALA A 201 -16.24 -4.69 -1.92
N PHE A 202 -16.44 -4.92 -0.62
CA PHE A 202 -17.62 -5.58 -0.07
C PHE A 202 -18.90 -4.81 -0.46
N LYS A 203 -18.93 -3.49 -0.25
CA LYS A 203 -20.04 -2.63 -0.65
C LYS A 203 -20.33 -2.72 -2.16
N MET A 204 -19.28 -2.66 -2.99
CA MET A 204 -19.41 -2.76 -4.45
C MET A 204 -19.92 -4.13 -4.90
N MET A 205 -19.49 -5.22 -4.23
CA MET A 205 -20.02 -6.55 -4.50
C MET A 205 -21.49 -6.65 -4.15
N LEU A 206 -21.92 -6.20 -2.97
CA LEU A 206 -23.31 -6.21 -2.55
C LEU A 206 -24.21 -5.42 -3.50
N ALA A 207 -23.75 -4.30 -4.05
CA ALA A 207 -24.48 -3.51 -5.04
C ALA A 207 -24.75 -4.26 -6.37
N ARG A 208 -24.11 -5.43 -6.58
CA ARG A 208 -24.39 -6.32 -7.71
C ARG A 208 -25.58 -7.28 -7.44
N PHE A 209 -26.01 -7.38 -6.21
CA PHE A 209 -27.10 -8.28 -5.76
C PHE A 209 -28.32 -7.48 -5.29
N TYR A 210 -28.09 -6.37 -4.62
CA TYR A 210 -29.11 -5.56 -3.97
C TYR A 210 -29.10 -4.11 -4.46
N LYS A 211 -30.24 -3.50 -4.52
CA LYS A 211 -30.41 -2.06 -4.74
C LYS A 211 -30.92 -1.39 -3.47
N LEU A 212 -30.60 -0.12 -3.29
CA LEU A 212 -31.01 0.62 -2.11
C LEU A 212 -32.53 0.82 -2.05
N ASP A 213 -33.13 1.15 -3.21
CA ASP A 213 -34.55 1.36 -3.35
C ASP A 213 -35.00 1.19 -4.82
N ALA A 214 -36.27 1.47 -5.11
CA ALA A 214 -36.86 1.29 -6.43
C ALA A 214 -36.35 2.24 -7.52
N THR A 215 -35.63 3.31 -7.17
CA THR A 215 -35.07 4.27 -8.12
C THR A 215 -33.82 3.75 -8.83
N PHE A 216 -33.16 2.75 -8.24
CA PHE A 216 -31.97 2.12 -8.83
C PHE A 216 -32.35 1.04 -9.83
N ALA A 217 -31.52 0.89 -10.88
CA ALA A 217 -31.66 -0.21 -11.83
C ALA A 217 -31.54 -1.57 -11.16
N GLU A 218 -32.15 -2.59 -11.75
CA GLU A 218 -32.03 -3.95 -11.24
C GLU A 218 -30.57 -4.41 -11.26
N PRO A 219 -30.08 -4.96 -10.12
CA PRO A 219 -28.72 -5.44 -10.02
C PRO A 219 -28.49 -6.65 -10.91
N LYS A 220 -27.24 -6.83 -11.37
CA LYS A 220 -26.86 -7.93 -12.26
C LYS A 220 -27.22 -9.33 -11.71
N TYR A 221 -27.14 -9.49 -10.39
CA TYR A 221 -27.36 -10.77 -9.71
C TYR A 221 -28.61 -10.74 -8.80
N HIS A 222 -29.62 -9.96 -9.22
CA HIS A 222 -30.90 -9.94 -8.51
C HIS A 222 -31.44 -11.35 -8.25
N GLY A 223 -31.98 -11.58 -7.07
CA GLY A 223 -32.52 -12.89 -6.65
C GLY A 223 -31.47 -13.95 -6.32
N LYS A 224 -30.18 -13.61 -6.34
CA LYS A 224 -29.09 -14.51 -5.88
C LYS A 224 -28.56 -14.04 -4.54
N THR A 225 -28.10 -14.98 -3.73
CA THR A 225 -27.45 -14.69 -2.45
C THR A 225 -25.93 -14.59 -2.63
N PRO A 226 -25.28 -13.51 -2.18
CA PRO A 226 -23.83 -13.40 -2.20
C PRO A 226 -23.21 -14.35 -1.15
N VAL A 227 -22.12 -15.02 -1.54
CA VAL A 227 -21.33 -15.87 -0.65
C VAL A 227 -19.90 -15.36 -0.62
N PHE A 228 -19.35 -15.14 0.58
CA PHE A 228 -18.00 -14.66 0.81
C PHE A 228 -17.15 -15.75 1.46
N PHE A 229 -16.06 -16.13 0.78
CA PHE A 229 -15.05 -16.99 1.36
C PHE A 229 -13.98 -16.11 2.03
N VAL A 230 -13.79 -16.31 3.33
CA VAL A 230 -12.82 -15.55 4.12
C VAL A 230 -11.97 -16.48 4.96
N ILE A 231 -10.76 -16.05 5.29
CA ILE A 231 -9.93 -16.74 6.26
C ILE A 231 -10.57 -16.51 7.64
N GLY A 232 -11.05 -17.59 8.25
CA GLY A 232 -11.50 -17.58 9.63
C GLY A 232 -10.31 -17.70 10.58
N ASP A 233 -10.50 -17.27 11.82
CA ASP A 233 -9.63 -17.65 12.91
C ASP A 233 -10.33 -18.61 13.88
N LYS A 234 -9.52 -19.18 14.79
CA LYS A 234 -9.96 -20.24 15.70
C LYS A 234 -11.05 -19.79 16.67
N ASN A 235 -11.13 -18.50 16.97
CA ASN A 235 -12.00 -17.91 17.99
C ASN A 235 -13.09 -17.01 17.40
N GLY A 236 -13.42 -17.15 16.13
CA GLY A 236 -14.44 -16.34 15.46
C GLY A 236 -14.09 -14.83 15.43
N GLY A 237 -12.82 -14.48 15.51
CA GLY A 237 -12.36 -13.09 15.44
C GLY A 237 -12.37 -12.32 16.75
N VAL A 238 -12.76 -12.93 17.85
CA VAL A 238 -12.90 -12.25 19.15
C VAL A 238 -11.54 -11.80 19.72
N GLU A 239 -10.45 -12.52 19.42
CA GLU A 239 -9.14 -12.28 20.04
C GLU A 239 -8.13 -11.52 19.18
N GLY A 240 -8.50 -10.83 18.13
CA GLY A 240 -7.54 -9.90 17.61
C GLY A 240 -7.22 -9.88 16.14
N ASN A 241 -8.04 -10.46 15.31
CA ASN A 241 -7.88 -10.25 13.88
C ASN A 241 -8.78 -9.09 13.42
N TYR A 242 -8.24 -7.86 13.46
CA TYR A 242 -8.97 -6.64 13.11
C TYR A 242 -8.65 -6.14 11.71
N HIS A 243 -8.38 -7.06 10.75
CA HIS A 243 -7.93 -6.68 9.41
C HIS A 243 -8.89 -7.14 8.31
N GLY A 244 -9.20 -6.22 7.41
CA GLY A 244 -9.86 -6.47 6.16
C GLY A 244 -11.24 -7.13 6.30
N THR A 245 -11.53 -8.07 5.42
CA THR A 245 -12.80 -8.80 5.38
C THR A 245 -13.06 -9.63 6.64
N THR A 246 -12.02 -10.00 7.36
CA THR A 246 -12.12 -10.80 8.59
C THR A 246 -12.91 -10.07 9.67
N VAL A 247 -12.62 -8.79 9.92
CA VAL A 247 -13.36 -7.98 10.89
C VAL A 247 -14.85 -7.93 10.56
N LEU A 248 -15.16 -7.55 9.32
CA LEU A 248 -16.53 -7.32 8.88
C LEU A 248 -17.37 -8.58 8.98
N LEU A 249 -16.84 -9.70 8.48
CA LEU A 249 -17.61 -10.94 8.38
C LEU A 249 -17.68 -11.72 9.70
N GLN A 250 -16.62 -11.67 10.50
CA GLN A 250 -16.66 -12.31 11.82
C GLN A 250 -17.57 -11.55 12.80
N THR A 251 -17.63 -10.23 12.71
CA THR A 251 -18.58 -9.45 13.50
C THR A 251 -20.02 -9.89 13.22
N PHE A 252 -20.41 -9.97 11.98
CA PHE A 252 -21.78 -10.38 11.61
C PHE A 252 -22.05 -11.85 11.93
N ARG A 253 -21.09 -12.72 11.73
CA ARG A 253 -21.28 -14.16 11.93
C ARG A 253 -21.19 -14.60 13.39
N GLY A 254 -20.29 -14.01 14.18
CA GLY A 254 -19.96 -14.50 15.52
C GLY A 254 -20.43 -13.62 16.65
N LEU A 255 -20.30 -12.30 16.50
CA LEU A 255 -20.50 -11.35 17.59
C LEU A 255 -21.88 -10.68 17.59
N TRP A 256 -22.69 -10.89 16.57
CA TRP A 256 -24.03 -10.35 16.47
C TRP A 256 -25.06 -11.49 16.34
N PRO A 257 -25.51 -12.07 17.46
CA PRO A 257 -26.38 -13.24 17.45
C PRO A 257 -27.68 -13.03 16.68
N GLU A 258 -28.33 -11.89 16.85
CA GLU A 258 -29.60 -11.60 16.18
C GLU A 258 -29.45 -11.54 14.66
N PHE A 259 -28.32 -11.05 14.17
CA PHE A 259 -28.02 -11.05 12.74
C PHE A 259 -27.75 -12.47 12.23
N ARG A 260 -26.97 -13.26 12.97
CA ARG A 260 -26.68 -14.67 12.63
C ARG A 260 -27.96 -15.48 12.58
N ASP A 261 -28.79 -15.37 13.62
CA ASP A 261 -30.02 -16.13 13.75
C ASP A 261 -31.01 -15.78 12.62
N ALA A 262 -31.16 -14.47 12.30
CA ALA A 262 -31.96 -14.03 11.16
C ALA A 262 -31.39 -14.50 9.80
N ALA A 263 -30.10 -14.62 9.65
CA ALA A 263 -29.47 -15.15 8.44
C ALA A 263 -29.75 -16.64 8.30
N GLU A 264 -29.59 -17.42 9.38
CA GLU A 264 -29.87 -18.85 9.41
C GLU A 264 -31.36 -19.16 9.13
N GLU A 265 -32.30 -18.38 9.70
CA GLU A 265 -33.74 -18.48 9.42
C GLU A 265 -34.08 -18.24 7.94
N ASN A 266 -33.28 -17.45 7.24
CA ASN A 266 -33.41 -17.19 5.81
C ASN A 266 -32.55 -18.10 4.92
N GLY A 267 -31.92 -19.11 5.49
CA GLY A 267 -31.15 -20.13 4.75
C GLY A 267 -29.77 -19.60 4.29
N LEU A 268 -29.18 -18.66 5.01
CA LEU A 268 -27.87 -18.05 4.72
C LEU A 268 -26.75 -18.61 5.60
#